data_9b1a44b56d02552a2560b94b4341802d
#
_entry.id   9b1a44b56d02552a2560b94b4341802d
#
_cell.length_a   1.000
_cell.length_b   1.000
_cell.length_c   1.000
_cell.angle_alpha   90.00
_cell.angle_beta   90.00
_cell.angle_gamma   90.00
#
_symmetry.space_group_name_H-M   'P 1'
#
loop_
_entity.id
_entity.type
_entity.pdbx_description
1 polymer ?
#
loop_
_entity_poly.entity_id
_entity_poly.type
_entity_poly.pdbx_seq_one_letter_code
_entity_poly.pdbx_strand_id
1 'polypeptide(L)'
;TIHVALRYGNVYGPRQDSHLEGGVVAIFLGALAQGKQATIFGDGLQTRDYVYIGDVARATTAALGLEGGVFNVGTGHPTSVVDLYTLCARIAGLDAGAEHSPARLGELQRSVLDPELAARELGFRAMVELEDGLHATWDWVQGQRKD
;
A
#
# COMPACT_ATOMS: atom_id res chain seq x y z
N THR A 1 16.05 -22.70 16.90
CA THR A 1 15.61 -21.29 17.04
C THR A 1 14.18 -21.21 16.55
N ILE A 2 13.30 -20.72 17.40
CA ILE A 2 11.88 -20.48 17.06
C ILE A 2 11.79 -19.04 16.54
N HIS A 3 11.11 -18.84 15.42
CA HIS A 3 10.91 -17.51 14.85
C HIS A 3 9.55 -17.41 14.18
N VAL A 4 9.03 -16.18 14.13
CA VAL A 4 7.82 -15.83 13.40
C VAL A 4 8.23 -15.05 12.14
N ALA A 5 7.67 -15.44 11.00
CA ALA A 5 7.83 -14.72 9.74
C ALA A 5 6.51 -14.04 9.34
N LEU A 6 6.54 -12.74 9.11
CA LEU A 6 5.41 -11.98 8.61
C LEU A 6 5.64 -11.64 7.13
N ARG A 7 4.71 -12.05 6.27
CA ARG A 7 4.70 -11.73 4.85
C ARG A 7 3.72 -10.59 4.62
N TYR A 8 4.24 -9.44 4.27
CA TYR A 8 3.43 -8.24 4.08
C TYR A 8 2.88 -8.14 2.64
N GLY A 9 1.66 -7.61 2.51
CA GLY A 9 1.16 -7.05 1.27
C GLY A 9 1.95 -5.81 0.86
N ASN A 10 1.38 -5.00 -0.01
CA ASN A 10 1.97 -3.72 -0.39
C ASN A 10 1.75 -2.69 0.73
N VAL A 11 2.74 -2.57 1.62
CA VAL A 11 2.66 -1.64 2.75
C VAL A 11 2.73 -0.21 2.26
N TYR A 12 1.83 0.64 2.77
CA TYR A 12 1.82 2.07 2.48
C TYR A 12 1.49 2.89 3.74
N GLY A 13 1.81 4.18 3.70
CA GLY A 13 1.50 5.10 4.80
C GLY A 13 2.48 6.26 4.89
N PRO A 14 2.32 7.13 5.91
CA PRO A 14 3.23 8.23 6.19
C PRO A 14 4.69 7.78 6.32
N ARG A 15 5.63 8.66 5.92
CA ARG A 15 7.09 8.46 5.95
C ARG A 15 7.64 7.51 4.90
N GLN A 16 6.84 7.01 3.97
CA GLN A 16 7.37 6.28 2.82
C GLN A 16 7.98 7.27 1.82
N ASP A 17 9.25 7.08 1.49
CA ASP A 17 9.97 7.95 0.55
C ASP A 17 9.60 7.58 -0.89
N SER A 18 9.17 8.58 -1.69
CA SER A 18 8.84 8.40 -3.10
C SER A 18 10.07 8.30 -4.02
N HIS A 19 11.27 8.65 -3.53
CA HIS A 19 12.51 8.67 -4.32
C HIS A 19 13.38 7.43 -4.14
N LEU A 20 13.29 6.76 -3.00
CA LEU A 20 13.89 5.45 -2.80
C LEU A 20 12.96 4.41 -3.41
N GLU A 21 13.24 3.13 -3.40
CA GLU A 21 12.37 2.07 -3.95
C GLU A 21 10.92 2.16 -3.40
N GLY A 22 10.35 3.36 -3.56
CA GLY A 22 9.09 3.79 -2.99
C GLY A 22 7.93 2.97 -3.52
N GLY A 23 7.04 2.57 -2.63
CA GLY A 23 5.80 1.96 -3.03
C GLY A 23 4.97 2.89 -3.93
N VAL A 24 4.17 2.32 -4.79
CA VAL A 24 3.37 3.04 -5.78
C VAL A 24 2.50 4.16 -5.17
N VAL A 25 2.01 3.99 -3.93
CA VAL A 25 1.24 5.03 -3.20
C VAL A 25 2.09 6.27 -2.97
N ALA A 26 3.33 6.12 -2.47
CA ALA A 26 4.22 7.25 -2.23
C ALA A 26 4.59 7.96 -3.54
N ILE A 27 4.81 7.20 -4.63
CA ILE A 27 5.10 7.74 -5.96
C ILE A 27 3.90 8.57 -6.47
N PHE A 28 2.69 8.03 -6.39
CA PHE A 28 1.49 8.71 -6.86
C PHE A 28 1.20 9.98 -6.08
N LEU A 29 1.12 9.88 -4.76
CA LEU A 29 0.85 11.03 -3.89
C LEU A 29 1.97 12.08 -3.98
N GLY A 30 3.24 11.64 -4.10
CA GLY A 30 4.37 12.55 -4.28
C GLY A 30 4.33 13.32 -5.61
N ALA A 31 3.94 12.67 -6.72
CA ALA A 31 3.76 13.33 -8.00
C ALA A 31 2.59 14.33 -7.97
N LEU A 32 1.42 13.87 -7.48
CA LEU A 32 0.23 14.71 -7.35
C LEU A 32 0.47 15.93 -6.44
N ALA A 33 1.24 15.78 -5.37
CA ALA A 33 1.62 16.89 -4.51
C ALA A 33 2.45 17.96 -5.24
N GLN A 34 3.19 17.57 -6.27
CA GLN A 34 3.96 18.49 -7.14
C GLN A 34 3.13 19.05 -8.30
N GLY A 35 1.84 18.71 -8.41
CA GLY A 35 1.00 19.05 -9.55
C GLY A 35 1.37 18.31 -10.82
N LYS A 36 2.04 17.16 -10.71
CA LYS A 36 2.46 16.32 -11.83
C LYS A 36 1.57 15.10 -11.96
N GLN A 37 1.44 14.61 -13.20
CA GLN A 37 0.87 13.29 -13.45
C GLN A 37 1.85 12.20 -13.01
N ALA A 38 1.33 11.06 -12.55
CA ALA A 38 2.16 9.89 -12.34
C ALA A 38 2.06 8.93 -13.52
N THR A 39 3.06 8.07 -13.65
CA THR A 39 3.13 7.08 -14.73
C THR A 39 2.61 5.73 -14.27
N ILE A 40 1.67 5.17 -15.01
CA ILE A 40 1.20 3.80 -14.87
C ILE A 40 1.85 2.94 -15.96
N PHE A 41 2.43 1.80 -15.58
CA PHE A 41 3.00 0.86 -16.53
C PHE A 41 1.92 -0.13 -16.99
N GLY A 42 1.81 -0.30 -18.33
CA GLY A 42 0.75 -1.10 -18.93
C GLY A 42 -0.62 -0.42 -18.86
N ASP A 43 -1.67 -1.23 -18.79
CA ASP A 43 -3.07 -0.77 -18.67
C ASP A 43 -3.49 -0.40 -17.24
N GLY A 44 -2.65 -0.72 -16.24
CA GLY A 44 -2.94 -0.47 -14.84
C GLY A 44 -3.92 -1.45 -14.19
N LEU A 45 -4.29 -2.53 -14.88
CA LEU A 45 -5.24 -3.54 -14.35
C LEU A 45 -4.59 -4.57 -13.43
N GLN A 46 -3.26 -4.57 -13.31
CA GLN A 46 -2.57 -5.41 -12.33
C GLN A 46 -3.01 -5.05 -10.92
N THR A 47 -3.33 -6.06 -10.12
CA THR A 47 -3.88 -5.87 -8.77
C THR A 47 -2.86 -6.20 -7.68
N ARG A 48 -2.96 -5.45 -6.58
CA ARG A 48 -2.14 -5.60 -5.37
C ARG A 48 -3.03 -5.55 -4.13
N ASP A 49 -2.50 -6.07 -3.03
CA ASP A 49 -3.08 -5.97 -1.69
C ASP A 49 -2.36 -4.85 -0.94
N TYR A 50 -3.03 -3.71 -0.76
CA TYR A 50 -2.48 -2.54 -0.07
C TYR A 50 -2.87 -2.57 1.39
N VAL A 51 -1.87 -2.63 2.28
CA VAL A 51 -2.06 -2.66 3.73
C VAL A 51 -1.43 -1.44 4.40
N TYR A 52 -2.18 -0.78 5.28
CA TYR A 52 -1.72 0.42 5.97
C TYR A 52 -0.64 0.11 7.01
N ILE A 53 0.36 0.97 7.12
CA ILE A 53 1.51 0.78 8.02
C ILE A 53 1.09 0.59 9.48
N GLY A 54 0.03 1.25 9.93
CA GLY A 54 -0.51 1.09 11.29
C GLY A 54 -1.01 -0.33 11.56
N ASP A 55 -1.63 -0.95 10.56
CA ASP A 55 -2.09 -2.34 10.64
C ASP A 55 -0.90 -3.31 10.70
N VAL A 56 0.13 -3.05 9.89
CA VAL A 56 1.38 -3.83 9.92
C VAL A 56 2.06 -3.74 11.28
N ALA A 57 2.11 -2.55 11.87
CA ALA A 57 2.67 -2.35 13.22
C ALA A 57 1.91 -3.16 14.27
N ARG A 58 0.56 -3.19 14.21
CA ARG A 58 -0.26 -4.01 15.11
C ARG A 58 0.00 -5.51 14.93
N ALA A 59 0.07 -5.98 13.68
CA ALA A 59 0.39 -7.39 13.39
C ALA A 59 1.78 -7.75 13.92
N THR A 60 2.76 -6.89 13.74
CA THR A 60 4.12 -7.10 14.23
C THR A 60 4.15 -7.20 15.76
N THR A 61 3.43 -6.32 16.46
CA THR A 61 3.32 -6.34 17.91
C THR A 61 2.62 -7.62 18.40
N ALA A 62 1.54 -8.04 17.75
CA ALA A 62 0.83 -9.27 18.08
C ALA A 62 1.70 -10.53 17.91
N ALA A 63 2.61 -10.51 16.95
CA ALA A 63 3.52 -11.62 16.67
C ALA A 63 4.56 -11.86 17.79
N LEU A 64 4.85 -10.87 18.63
CA LEU A 64 5.83 -10.98 19.70
C LEU A 64 5.46 -12.05 20.77
N GLY A 65 4.20 -12.42 20.88
CA GLY A 65 3.71 -13.43 21.83
C GLY A 65 3.71 -14.86 21.29
N LEU A 66 4.14 -15.08 20.03
CA LEU A 66 4.07 -16.40 19.41
C LEU A 66 5.38 -17.16 19.47
N GLU A 67 5.25 -18.49 19.56
CA GLU A 67 6.39 -19.41 19.57
C GLU A 67 6.90 -19.78 18.16
N GLY A 68 6.24 -19.32 17.09
CA GLY A 68 6.67 -19.54 15.70
C GLY A 68 5.52 -19.43 14.71
N GLY A 69 5.83 -19.51 13.44
CA GLY A 69 4.84 -19.52 12.37
C GLY A 69 5.17 -18.57 11.20
N VAL A 70 4.36 -18.70 10.14
CA VAL A 70 4.45 -17.82 8.95
C VAL A 70 3.07 -17.27 8.67
N PHE A 71 2.93 -15.95 8.71
CA PHE A 71 1.63 -15.28 8.63
C PHE A 71 1.62 -14.23 7.52
N ASN A 72 0.56 -14.24 6.72
CA ASN A 72 0.31 -13.19 5.75
C ASN A 72 -0.36 -11.99 6.44
N VAL A 73 0.20 -10.82 6.25
CA VAL A 73 -0.31 -9.54 6.78
C VAL A 73 -0.72 -8.67 5.60
N GLY A 74 -1.98 -8.72 5.28
CA GLY A 74 -2.63 -8.01 4.20
C GLY A 74 -4.10 -7.81 4.49
N THR A 75 -4.82 -7.25 3.53
CA THR A 75 -6.26 -7.02 3.62
C THR A 75 -7.07 -8.16 3.00
N GLY A 76 -6.46 -8.89 2.06
CA GLY A 76 -7.16 -9.87 1.20
C GLY A 76 -7.96 -9.22 0.06
N HIS A 77 -7.92 -7.89 -0.08
CA HIS A 77 -8.68 -7.16 -1.09
C HIS A 77 -7.77 -6.71 -2.25
N PRO A 78 -8.07 -7.16 -3.49
CA PRO A 78 -7.35 -6.70 -4.66
C PRO A 78 -7.78 -5.29 -5.05
N THR A 79 -6.80 -4.40 -5.25
CA THR A 79 -7.01 -3.08 -5.85
C THR A 79 -6.12 -2.94 -7.07
N SER A 80 -6.68 -2.49 -8.22
CA SER A 80 -5.89 -2.25 -9.42
C SER A 80 -5.06 -0.97 -9.28
N VAL A 81 -3.97 -0.90 -10.04
CA VAL A 81 -3.10 0.30 -10.02
C VAL A 81 -3.85 1.53 -10.56
N VAL A 82 -4.72 1.35 -11.56
CA VAL A 82 -5.53 2.45 -12.10
C VAL A 82 -6.58 2.93 -11.10
N ASP A 83 -7.24 2.03 -10.35
CA ASP A 83 -8.19 2.41 -9.31
C ASP A 83 -7.49 3.13 -8.16
N LEU A 84 -6.31 2.63 -7.75
CA LEU A 84 -5.49 3.29 -6.75
C LEU A 84 -5.13 4.72 -7.18
N TYR A 85 -4.68 4.91 -8.42
CA TYR A 85 -4.33 6.24 -8.92
C TYR A 85 -5.54 7.18 -8.92
N THR A 86 -6.69 6.69 -9.40
CA THR A 86 -7.94 7.45 -9.42
C THR A 86 -8.33 7.92 -8.02
N LEU A 87 -8.19 7.04 -7.04
CA LEU A 87 -8.46 7.35 -5.63
C LEU A 87 -7.47 8.41 -5.09
N CYS A 88 -6.16 8.26 -5.37
CA CYS A 88 -5.15 9.25 -5.00
C CYS A 88 -5.41 10.62 -5.63
N ALA A 89 -5.76 10.68 -6.92
CA ALA A 89 -6.07 11.92 -7.62
C ALA A 89 -7.30 12.63 -7.02
N ARG A 90 -8.36 11.86 -6.72
CA ARG A 90 -9.55 12.37 -6.05
C ARG A 90 -9.24 12.97 -4.68
N ILE A 91 -8.43 12.28 -3.86
CA ILE A 91 -8.01 12.76 -2.54
C ILE A 91 -7.16 14.02 -2.65
N ALA A 92 -6.29 14.10 -3.66
CA ALA A 92 -5.49 15.30 -3.94
C ALA A 92 -6.32 16.48 -4.47
N GLY A 93 -7.61 16.27 -4.82
CA GLY A 93 -8.47 17.30 -5.42
C GLY A 93 -8.08 17.64 -6.87
N LEU A 94 -7.45 16.70 -7.57
CA LEU A 94 -6.97 16.89 -8.93
C LEU A 94 -7.74 15.98 -9.89
N ASP A 95 -8.23 16.55 -10.98
CA ASP A 95 -8.76 15.81 -12.13
C ASP A 95 -7.59 15.57 -13.12
N ALA A 96 -6.62 14.77 -12.67
CA ALA A 96 -5.41 14.47 -13.42
C ALA A 96 -5.43 13.01 -13.86
N GLY A 97 -5.51 12.78 -15.17
CA GLY A 97 -5.27 11.45 -15.74
C GLY A 97 -3.82 10.99 -15.47
N ALA A 98 -3.59 9.69 -15.44
CA ALA A 98 -2.25 9.14 -15.41
C ALA A 98 -1.63 9.11 -16.81
N GLU A 99 -0.31 9.24 -16.88
CA GLU A 99 0.44 8.88 -18.09
C GLU A 99 0.62 7.36 -18.15
N HIS A 100 0.52 6.78 -19.34
CA HIS A 100 0.76 5.36 -19.54
C HIS A 100 2.08 5.10 -20.25
N SER A 101 2.85 4.14 -19.74
CA SER A 101 4.09 3.66 -20.35
C SER A 101 3.97 2.15 -20.65
N PRO A 102 4.83 1.60 -21.51
CA PRO A 102 4.81 0.17 -21.79
C PRO A 102 4.86 -0.68 -20.53
N ALA A 103 4.13 -1.82 -20.55
CA ALA A 103 4.11 -2.76 -19.43
C ALA A 103 5.53 -3.26 -19.09
N ARG A 104 5.79 -3.48 -17.81
CA ARG A 104 7.05 -4.06 -17.35
C ARG A 104 7.07 -5.57 -17.60
N LEU A 105 8.17 -6.05 -18.18
CA LEU A 105 8.34 -7.49 -18.40
C LEU A 105 8.38 -8.23 -17.05
N GLY A 106 7.60 -9.33 -16.96
CA GLY A 106 7.56 -10.16 -15.75
C GLY A 106 6.73 -9.60 -14.60
N GLU A 107 5.98 -8.52 -14.81
CA GLU A 107 5.10 -7.98 -13.78
C GLU A 107 3.94 -8.94 -13.47
N LEU A 108 3.76 -9.25 -12.17
CA LEU A 108 2.66 -10.07 -11.72
C LEU A 108 1.32 -9.36 -11.94
N GLN A 109 0.39 -10.02 -12.61
CA GLN A 109 -0.95 -9.47 -12.84
C GLN A 109 -1.79 -9.43 -11.57
N ARG A 110 -1.56 -10.36 -10.63
CA ARG A 110 -2.27 -10.40 -9.35
C ARG A 110 -1.32 -10.79 -8.23
N SER A 111 -1.30 -9.96 -7.19
CA SER A 111 -0.59 -10.26 -5.94
C SER A 111 -1.46 -9.82 -4.76
N VAL A 112 -2.17 -10.78 -4.17
CA VAL A 112 -3.11 -10.58 -3.06
C VAL A 112 -2.88 -11.68 -2.04
N LEU A 113 -2.84 -11.34 -0.77
CA LEU A 113 -2.59 -12.27 0.32
C LEU A 113 -3.89 -12.84 0.87
N ASP A 114 -3.82 -14.06 1.38
CA ASP A 114 -4.85 -14.62 2.26
C ASP A 114 -4.44 -14.40 3.72
N PRO A 115 -5.12 -13.51 4.49
CA PRO A 115 -4.79 -13.20 5.87
C PRO A 115 -5.49 -14.09 6.91
N GLU A 116 -6.26 -15.11 6.51
CA GLU A 116 -7.11 -15.89 7.40
C GLU A 116 -6.34 -16.61 8.54
N LEU A 117 -5.12 -17.09 8.26
CA LEU A 117 -4.30 -17.69 9.31
C LEU A 117 -3.87 -16.65 10.35
N ALA A 118 -3.49 -15.45 9.92
CA ALA A 118 -3.16 -14.35 10.83
C ALA A 118 -4.39 -13.91 11.65
N ALA A 119 -5.58 -13.94 11.07
CA ALA A 119 -6.81 -13.63 11.78
C ALA A 119 -7.08 -14.62 12.91
N ARG A 120 -6.90 -15.92 12.66
CA ARG A 120 -7.16 -16.96 13.66
C ARG A 120 -6.13 -16.99 14.78
N GLU A 121 -4.85 -16.85 14.44
CA GLU A 121 -3.75 -17.15 15.38
C GLU A 121 -3.10 -15.91 15.99
N LEU A 122 -3.09 -14.79 15.25
CA LEU A 122 -2.62 -13.48 15.74
C LEU A 122 -3.77 -12.58 16.22
N GLY A 123 -5.03 -12.93 15.92
CA GLY A 123 -6.15 -12.00 16.05
C GLY A 123 -6.02 -10.79 15.11
N PHE A 124 -5.20 -10.89 14.06
CA PHE A 124 -4.95 -9.80 13.14
C PHE A 124 -6.06 -9.69 12.10
N ARG A 125 -6.62 -8.49 11.97
CA ARG A 125 -7.40 -8.06 10.81
C ARG A 125 -6.97 -6.64 10.45
N ALA A 126 -6.86 -6.36 9.15
CA ALA A 126 -6.70 -4.99 8.68
C ALA A 126 -7.94 -4.19 9.10
N MET A 127 -7.74 -3.01 9.68
CA MET A 127 -8.80 -2.16 10.22
C MET A 127 -8.89 -0.82 9.51
N VAL A 128 -7.85 -0.43 8.80
CA VAL A 128 -7.82 0.84 8.07
C VAL A 128 -8.22 0.60 6.62
N GLU A 129 -9.34 1.20 6.22
CA GLU A 129 -9.78 1.17 4.84
C GLU A 129 -8.77 1.91 3.94
N LEU A 130 -8.67 1.48 2.68
CA LEU A 130 -7.68 2.04 1.75
C LEU A 130 -7.81 3.56 1.64
N GLU A 131 -9.03 4.08 1.49
CA GLU A 131 -9.28 5.51 1.36
C GLU A 131 -8.84 6.30 2.59
N ASP A 132 -9.14 5.82 3.80
CA ASP A 132 -8.74 6.45 5.06
C ASP A 132 -7.22 6.49 5.22
N GLY A 133 -6.54 5.39 4.91
CA GLY A 133 -5.09 5.32 4.94
C GLY A 133 -4.42 6.23 3.90
N LEU A 134 -5.03 6.39 2.72
CA LEU A 134 -4.56 7.31 1.69
C LEU A 134 -4.74 8.77 2.12
N HIS A 135 -5.87 9.13 2.75
CA HIS A 135 -6.05 10.47 3.35
C HIS A 135 -4.97 10.79 4.38
N ALA A 136 -4.72 9.89 5.32
CA ALA A 136 -3.68 10.07 6.33
C ALA A 136 -2.28 10.23 5.69
N THR A 137 -2.02 9.48 4.62
CA THR A 137 -0.74 9.58 3.88
C THR A 137 -0.64 10.89 3.12
N TRP A 138 -1.73 11.35 2.50
CA TRP A 138 -1.78 12.63 1.80
C TRP A 138 -1.56 13.81 2.73
N ASP A 139 -2.20 13.82 3.89
CA ASP A 139 -2.03 14.87 4.91
C ASP A 139 -0.57 14.99 5.34
N TRP A 140 0.10 13.84 5.53
CA TRP A 140 1.53 13.82 5.83
C TRP A 140 2.37 14.40 4.67
N VAL A 141 2.11 14.01 3.42
CA VAL A 141 2.82 14.53 2.24
C VAL A 141 2.66 16.05 2.13
N GLN A 142 1.46 16.58 2.39
CA GLN A 142 1.19 18.01 2.38
C GLN A 142 1.93 18.74 3.53
N GLY A 143 2.04 18.12 4.70
CA GLY A 143 2.76 18.68 5.86
C GLY A 143 4.26 18.88 5.57
N GLN A 144 4.90 17.95 4.84
CA GLN A 144 6.32 18.03 4.48
C GLN A 144 6.66 19.17 3.49
N ARG A 145 5.68 19.77 2.85
CA ARG A 145 5.88 20.86 1.88
C ARG A 145 5.85 22.26 2.53
N LYS A 146 5.53 22.34 3.80
CA LYS A 146 5.40 23.61 4.53
C LYS A 146 6.68 24.01 5.27
N ASP A 147 7.65 23.09 5.32
CA ASP A 147 8.98 23.29 5.90
C ASP A 147 10.04 23.44 4.78
#